data_10d93975c020ccd9a93d0fd122c0327a
#
_entry.id   10d93975c020ccd9a93d0fd122c0327a
#
_cell.length_a   1.000
_cell.length_b   1.000
_cell.length_c   1.000
_cell.angle_alpha   90.00
_cell.angle_beta   90.00
_cell.angle_gamma   90.00
#
_symmetry.space_group_name_H-M   'P 1'
#
loop_
_entity.id
_entity.type
_entity.pdbx_description
1 polymer ?
#
loop_
_entity_poly.entity_id
_entity_poly.type
_entity_poly.pdbx_seq_one_letter_code
_entity_poly.pdbx_strand_id
1 'polypeptide(L)'
;MRVFYLTLIAAGLFLASCSEALSPYTTSVQRSANIGEEQVKQIQFYLSDDIVMQRQLSATETTITEGELKIVGGREVQEIVIPAGTPGVVTGLSGNILHVSFDANGEYLRFGPNPGAGGRYTVMAYDKNGVYGYVMYGTQEFKLASYNNHYAHLLLDMERYDEITKERREVSGRTLSP
;
A
#
# COMPACT_ATOMS: atom_id res chain seq x y z
N MET A 1 -46.72 26.29 -0.21
CA MET A 1 -46.09 25.11 -0.83
C MET A 1 -44.82 25.42 -1.61
N ARG A 2 -44.61 26.57 -2.22
CA ARG A 2 -43.37 26.91 -2.99
C ARG A 2 -42.11 27.14 -2.13
N VAL A 3 -42.26 27.54 -0.90
CA VAL A 3 -41.12 27.79 0.03
C VAL A 3 -40.51 26.50 0.58
N PHE A 4 -41.29 25.44 0.68
CA PHE A 4 -40.84 24.14 1.20
C PHE A 4 -39.93 23.38 0.24
N TYR A 5 -40.04 23.60 -1.06
CA TYR A 5 -39.17 22.98 -2.07
C TYR A 5 -37.81 23.67 -2.18
N LEU A 6 -37.71 24.94 -1.86
CA LEU A 6 -36.43 25.67 -1.86
C LEU A 6 -35.52 25.30 -0.69
N THR A 7 -36.09 24.94 0.46
CA THR A 7 -35.30 24.49 1.62
C THR A 7 -34.78 23.04 1.46
N LEU A 8 -35.48 22.20 0.69
CA LEU A 8 -35.04 20.83 0.43
C LEU A 8 -33.86 20.75 -0.54
N ILE A 9 -33.77 21.69 -1.50
CA ILE A 9 -32.66 21.78 -2.47
C ILE A 9 -31.40 22.32 -1.82
N ALA A 10 -31.52 23.22 -0.83
CA ALA A 10 -30.37 23.75 -0.11
C ALA A 10 -29.71 22.73 0.84
N ALA A 11 -30.43 21.73 1.34
CA ALA A 11 -29.90 20.68 2.21
C ALA A 11 -29.11 19.58 1.45
N GLY A 12 -29.28 19.48 0.12
CA GLY A 12 -28.59 18.48 -0.70
C GLY A 12 -27.17 18.84 -1.12
N LEU A 13 -26.71 20.06 -0.91
CA LEU A 13 -25.41 20.56 -1.41
C LEU A 13 -24.23 20.42 -0.42
N PHE A 14 -24.48 19.92 0.80
CA PHE A 14 -23.44 19.79 1.84
C PHE A 14 -22.76 18.41 1.93
N LEU A 15 -23.04 17.49 1.00
CA LEU A 15 -22.30 16.24 0.90
C LEU A 15 -21.11 16.36 -0.08
N ALA A 16 -20.36 17.46 -0.01
CA ALA A 16 -19.02 17.48 -0.58
C ALA A 16 -18.16 16.57 0.31
N SER A 17 -18.11 15.29 -0.03
CA SER A 17 -17.13 14.35 0.51
C SER A 17 -15.75 14.91 0.20
N CYS A 18 -15.02 15.39 1.21
CA CYS A 18 -13.57 15.56 1.11
C CYS A 18 -12.99 14.17 0.83
N SER A 19 -12.73 13.85 -0.43
CA SER A 19 -11.86 12.72 -0.75
C SER A 19 -10.45 13.15 -0.37
N GLU A 20 -9.85 12.48 0.60
CA GLU A 20 -8.43 12.64 0.91
C GLU A 20 -7.63 12.49 -0.39
N ALA A 21 -6.83 13.51 -0.72
CA ALA A 21 -6.02 13.52 -1.93
C ALA A 21 -4.77 12.68 -1.69
N LEU A 22 -4.85 11.37 -1.96
CA LEU A 22 -3.71 10.49 -1.87
C LEU A 22 -2.67 10.80 -2.97
N SER A 23 -1.42 10.89 -2.59
CA SER A 23 -0.29 11.17 -3.48
C SER A 23 0.66 9.96 -3.57
N PRO A 24 1.27 9.67 -4.74
CA PRO A 24 2.25 8.61 -4.87
C PRO A 24 3.45 8.82 -3.96
N TYR A 25 3.80 7.81 -3.17
CA TYR A 25 5.05 7.81 -2.42
C TYR A 25 6.23 7.56 -3.36
N THR A 26 7.13 8.54 -3.44
CA THR A 26 8.28 8.52 -4.36
C THR A 26 9.57 8.84 -3.62
N THR A 27 10.72 8.57 -4.26
CA THR A 27 12.03 8.98 -3.75
C THR A 27 12.18 10.50 -3.62
N SER A 28 11.48 11.29 -4.44
CA SER A 28 11.44 12.74 -4.31
C SER A 28 10.64 13.20 -3.11
N VAL A 29 9.45 12.62 -2.88
CA VAL A 29 8.63 12.88 -1.68
C VAL A 29 9.40 12.51 -0.42
N GLN A 30 10.01 11.32 -0.37
CA GLN A 30 10.82 10.87 0.76
C GLN A 30 11.92 11.89 1.12
N ARG A 31 12.65 12.38 0.10
CA ARG A 31 13.74 13.33 0.29
C ARG A 31 13.25 14.73 0.66
N SER A 32 12.24 15.26 -0.04
CA SER A 32 11.74 16.62 0.20
C SER A 32 11.08 16.76 1.56
N ALA A 33 10.39 15.74 2.03
CA ALA A 33 9.75 15.69 3.34
C ALA A 33 10.68 15.16 4.45
N ASN A 34 11.94 14.81 4.11
CA ASN A 34 12.94 14.26 5.04
C ASN A 34 12.41 13.05 5.83
N ILE A 35 11.73 12.13 5.15
CA ILE A 35 11.14 10.92 5.75
C ILE A 35 12.26 9.90 6.01
N GLY A 36 12.64 9.75 7.26
CA GLY A 36 13.59 8.73 7.72
C GLY A 36 12.91 7.43 8.11
N GLU A 37 13.71 6.47 8.59
CA GLU A 37 13.22 5.12 8.94
C GLU A 37 12.14 5.11 10.02
N GLU A 38 12.27 5.95 11.04
CA GLU A 38 11.29 6.01 12.12
C GLU A 38 10.00 6.71 11.69
N GLN A 39 10.10 7.73 10.82
CA GLN A 39 8.95 8.43 10.30
C GLN A 39 8.14 7.53 9.36
N VAL A 40 8.79 6.78 8.48
CA VAL A 40 8.10 5.93 7.49
C VAL A 40 7.24 4.85 8.15
N LYS A 41 7.62 4.36 9.32
CA LYS A 41 6.84 3.39 10.11
C LYS A 41 5.56 3.98 10.73
N GLN A 42 5.43 5.31 10.76
CA GLN A 42 4.27 6.01 11.32
C GLN A 42 3.32 6.52 10.24
N ILE A 43 3.69 6.33 8.97
CA ILE A 43 2.87 6.72 7.82
C ILE A 43 1.88 5.61 7.51
N GLN A 44 0.60 5.98 7.35
CA GLN A 44 -0.39 5.13 6.76
C GLN A 44 -0.22 5.17 5.24
N PHE A 45 0.09 4.03 4.65
CA PHE A 45 0.13 3.86 3.19
C PHE A 45 -1.17 3.27 2.68
N TYR A 46 -1.43 3.47 1.39
CA TYR A 46 -2.55 2.89 0.66
C TYR A 46 -2.03 2.30 -0.65
N LEU A 47 -2.69 1.27 -1.13
CA LEU A 47 -2.32 0.64 -2.40
C LEU A 47 -2.98 1.36 -3.58
N SER A 48 -2.23 1.66 -4.65
CA SER A 48 -2.75 2.38 -5.83
C SER A 48 -3.66 1.54 -6.71
N ASP A 49 -3.36 0.26 -6.84
CA ASP A 49 -3.99 -0.69 -7.77
C ASP A 49 -4.10 -2.06 -7.10
N ASP A 50 -5.02 -2.90 -7.57
CA ASP A 50 -5.15 -4.26 -7.05
C ASP A 50 -3.85 -5.05 -7.24
N ILE A 51 -3.45 -5.81 -6.22
CA ILE A 51 -2.42 -6.85 -6.33
C ILE A 51 -3.13 -8.19 -6.23
N VAL A 52 -3.07 -8.97 -7.32
CA VAL A 52 -3.56 -10.33 -7.35
C VAL A 52 -2.35 -11.27 -7.49
N MET A 53 -2.19 -12.17 -6.54
CA MET A 53 -1.08 -13.12 -6.52
C MET A 53 -1.60 -14.54 -6.31
N GLN A 54 -0.96 -15.49 -6.99
CA GLN A 54 -1.37 -16.89 -7.03
C GLN A 54 -0.19 -17.81 -6.76
N ARG A 55 -0.43 -18.91 -6.06
CA ARG A 55 0.51 -20.02 -5.95
C ARG A 55 -0.21 -21.34 -6.18
N GLN A 56 0.48 -22.29 -6.81
CA GLN A 56 -0.02 -23.65 -6.97
C GLN A 56 0.08 -24.37 -5.62
N LEU A 57 -1.00 -25.05 -5.24
CA LEU A 57 -1.03 -25.90 -4.06
C LEU A 57 -0.51 -27.30 -4.39
N SER A 58 0.18 -27.91 -3.45
CA SER A 58 0.48 -29.34 -3.50
C SER A 58 -0.73 -30.16 -3.01
N ALA A 59 -0.82 -31.42 -3.41
CA ALA A 59 -1.93 -32.30 -3.03
C ALA A 59 -2.12 -32.46 -1.50
N THR A 60 -1.10 -32.13 -0.71
CA THR A 60 -1.13 -32.18 0.76
C THR A 60 -1.58 -30.86 1.39
N GLU A 61 -1.60 -29.75 0.65
CA GLU A 61 -1.96 -28.41 1.16
C GLU A 61 -3.45 -28.06 0.97
N THR A 62 -4.20 -28.90 0.27
CA THR A 62 -5.62 -28.66 -0.08
C THR A 62 -6.56 -28.50 1.12
N THR A 63 -6.10 -28.79 2.34
CA THR A 63 -6.96 -28.89 3.53
C THR A 63 -6.94 -27.67 4.46
N ILE A 64 -6.02 -26.72 4.29
CA ILE A 64 -5.82 -25.63 5.27
C ILE A 64 -5.53 -24.32 4.52
N THR A 65 -6.56 -23.59 4.11
CA THR A 65 -6.26 -22.30 3.45
C THR A 65 -7.25 -21.22 3.87
N GLU A 66 -6.70 -20.21 4.53
CA GLU A 66 -7.27 -18.87 4.51
C GLU A 66 -6.96 -18.27 3.12
N GLY A 67 -7.97 -18.13 2.27
CA GLY A 67 -7.87 -17.62 0.91
C GLY A 67 -8.85 -18.33 -0.03
N GLU A 68 -9.08 -17.75 -1.20
CA GLU A 68 -9.93 -18.38 -2.22
C GLU A 68 -9.18 -19.50 -2.93
N LEU A 69 -9.73 -20.70 -2.91
CA LEU A 69 -9.33 -21.82 -3.75
C LEU A 69 -9.91 -21.63 -5.16
N LYS A 70 -9.02 -21.54 -6.12
CA LYS A 70 -9.37 -21.37 -7.53
C LYS A 70 -8.77 -22.50 -8.37
N ILE A 71 -9.50 -22.99 -9.34
CA ILE A 71 -8.97 -24.00 -10.28
C ILE A 71 -8.50 -23.29 -11.54
N VAL A 72 -7.18 -23.30 -11.80
CA VAL A 72 -6.57 -22.72 -12.99
C VAL A 72 -5.84 -23.84 -13.76
N GLY A 73 -6.28 -24.09 -15.00
CA GLY A 73 -5.68 -25.14 -15.83
C GLY A 73 -5.76 -26.55 -15.24
N GLY A 74 -6.81 -26.85 -14.48
CA GLY A 74 -7.00 -28.15 -13.81
C GLY A 74 -6.13 -28.36 -12.56
N ARG A 75 -5.53 -27.28 -12.03
CA ARG A 75 -4.71 -27.31 -10.80
C ARG A 75 -5.32 -26.37 -9.77
N GLU A 76 -5.29 -26.80 -8.52
CA GLU A 76 -5.72 -25.96 -7.42
C GLU A 76 -4.67 -24.89 -7.14
N VAL A 77 -5.13 -23.64 -7.10
CA VAL A 77 -4.30 -22.49 -6.78
C VAL A 77 -4.90 -21.72 -5.62
N GLN A 78 -4.06 -21.25 -4.72
CA GLN A 78 -4.41 -20.24 -3.74
C GLN A 78 -4.28 -18.88 -4.42
N GLU A 79 -5.34 -18.07 -4.33
CA GLU A 79 -5.32 -16.68 -4.80
C GLU A 79 -5.46 -15.75 -3.62
N ILE A 80 -4.60 -14.74 -3.56
CA ILE A 80 -4.67 -13.65 -2.59
C ILE A 80 -4.86 -12.36 -3.37
N VAL A 81 -5.86 -11.59 -2.99
CA VAL A 81 -6.18 -10.28 -3.58
C VAL A 81 -6.02 -9.20 -2.54
N ILE A 82 -5.21 -8.19 -2.83
CA ILE A 82 -5.11 -6.97 -2.05
C ILE A 82 -5.71 -5.86 -2.93
N PRO A 83 -6.93 -5.38 -2.65
CA PRO A 83 -7.60 -4.37 -3.47
C PRO A 83 -6.89 -3.01 -3.44
N ALA A 84 -7.07 -2.22 -4.49
CA ALA A 84 -6.70 -0.80 -4.51
C ALA A 84 -7.34 -0.07 -3.32
N GLY A 85 -6.62 0.90 -2.76
CA GLY A 85 -7.08 1.64 -1.58
C GLY A 85 -6.93 0.89 -0.25
N THR A 86 -6.50 -0.38 -0.25
CA THR A 86 -6.24 -1.11 1.00
C THR A 86 -5.17 -0.40 1.82
N PRO A 87 -5.45 -0.07 3.10
CA PRO A 87 -4.46 0.53 3.98
C PRO A 87 -3.38 -0.47 4.37
N GLY A 88 -2.13 -0.01 4.40
CA GLY A 88 -0.96 -0.82 4.77
C GLY A 88 -0.01 -0.06 5.67
N VAL A 89 0.71 -0.79 6.51
CA VAL A 89 1.69 -0.24 7.45
C VAL A 89 3.08 -0.82 7.21
N VAL A 90 4.12 -0.02 7.42
CA VAL A 90 5.51 -0.48 7.32
C VAL A 90 5.88 -1.24 8.59
N THR A 91 6.13 -2.54 8.44
CA THR A 91 6.56 -3.44 9.52
C THR A 91 8.07 -3.57 9.62
N GLY A 92 8.81 -3.22 8.56
CA GLY A 92 10.26 -3.29 8.52
C GLY A 92 10.86 -2.61 7.29
N LEU A 93 12.18 -2.51 7.29
CA LEU A 93 12.96 -1.95 6.18
C LEU A 93 14.19 -2.82 5.89
N SER A 94 14.60 -2.82 4.62
CA SER A 94 15.87 -3.38 4.16
C SER A 94 16.52 -2.38 3.21
N GLY A 95 17.32 -1.45 3.76
CA GLY A 95 17.79 -0.28 3.01
C GLY A 95 16.62 0.58 2.54
N ASN A 96 16.51 0.81 1.23
CA ASN A 96 15.39 1.60 0.65
C ASN A 96 14.13 0.76 0.37
N ILE A 97 14.08 -0.50 0.81
CA ILE A 97 12.95 -1.39 0.57
C ILE A 97 12.06 -1.38 1.79
N LEU A 98 10.79 -1.08 1.60
CA LEU A 98 9.76 -1.10 2.65
C LEU A 98 9.09 -2.48 2.69
N HIS A 99 8.95 -3.04 3.86
CA HIS A 99 8.13 -4.22 4.13
C HIS A 99 6.76 -3.71 4.59
N VAL A 100 5.76 -3.82 3.71
CA VAL A 100 4.42 -3.27 3.96
C VAL A 100 3.44 -4.40 4.17
N SER A 101 2.80 -4.41 5.34
CA SER A 101 1.74 -5.34 5.68
C SER A 101 0.38 -4.71 5.43
N PHE A 102 -0.48 -5.45 4.75
CA PHE A 102 -1.88 -5.09 4.47
C PHE A 102 -2.86 -5.98 5.26
N ASP A 103 -2.34 -6.91 6.03
CA ASP A 103 -3.11 -7.90 6.76
C ASP A 103 -2.72 -7.91 8.25
N ALA A 104 -3.69 -8.26 9.09
CA ALA A 104 -3.51 -8.35 10.54
C ALA A 104 -2.56 -9.48 10.96
N ASN A 105 -2.34 -10.48 10.09
CA ASN A 105 -1.41 -11.59 10.36
C ASN A 105 0.08 -11.17 10.33
N GLY A 106 0.37 -9.93 9.85
CA GLY A 106 1.72 -9.38 9.79
C GLY A 106 2.52 -9.83 8.57
N GLU A 107 1.96 -10.61 7.66
CA GLU A 107 2.59 -10.90 6.38
C GLU A 107 2.76 -9.61 5.56
N TYR A 108 3.83 -9.53 4.78
CA TYR A 108 4.16 -8.30 4.07
C TYR A 108 4.61 -8.55 2.64
N LEU A 109 4.39 -7.54 1.80
CA LEU A 109 5.03 -7.38 0.49
C LEU A 109 6.18 -6.39 0.59
N ARG A 110 7.15 -6.53 -0.30
CA ARG A 110 8.27 -5.60 -0.43
C ARG A 110 7.98 -4.56 -1.50
N PHE A 111 8.17 -3.29 -1.15
CA PHE A 111 8.06 -2.16 -2.05
C PHE A 111 9.39 -1.42 -2.13
N GLY A 112 9.82 -1.10 -3.32
CA GLY A 112 11.06 -0.37 -3.54
C GLY A 112 10.93 0.70 -4.61
N PRO A 113 11.89 1.67 -4.63
CA PRO A 113 11.87 2.74 -5.61
C PRO A 113 12.10 2.19 -7.01
N ASN A 114 11.21 2.54 -7.93
CA ASN A 114 11.28 2.14 -9.34
C ASN A 114 11.59 3.36 -10.22
N PRO A 115 12.84 3.50 -10.71
CA PRO A 115 13.22 4.61 -11.57
C PRO A 115 12.39 4.68 -12.87
N GLY A 116 12.00 3.52 -13.43
CA GLY A 116 11.15 3.43 -14.62
C GLY A 116 9.72 3.90 -14.40
N ALA A 117 9.28 4.02 -13.13
CA ALA A 117 7.98 4.52 -12.73
C ALA A 117 8.07 5.89 -12.02
N GLY A 118 9.03 6.73 -12.37
CA GLY A 118 9.20 8.06 -11.76
C GLY A 118 9.61 8.02 -10.29
N GLY A 119 10.31 6.97 -9.86
CA GLY A 119 10.78 6.81 -8.48
C GLY A 119 9.68 6.40 -7.49
N ARG A 120 8.50 5.98 -7.96
CA ARG A 120 7.43 5.43 -7.12
C ARG A 120 7.90 4.16 -6.43
N TYR A 121 7.42 3.93 -5.22
CA TYR A 121 7.64 2.68 -4.50
C TYR A 121 6.65 1.64 -5.01
N THR A 122 7.10 0.80 -5.94
CA THR A 122 6.30 -0.27 -6.54
C THR A 122 6.57 -1.62 -5.87
N VAL A 123 5.64 -2.56 -6.02
CA VAL A 123 5.84 -3.94 -5.56
C VAL A 123 7.09 -4.53 -6.20
N MET A 124 7.93 -5.19 -5.40
CA MET A 124 9.19 -5.78 -5.85
C MET A 124 8.97 -7.24 -6.24
N ALA A 125 8.84 -7.47 -7.54
CA ALA A 125 8.85 -8.81 -8.09
C ALA A 125 10.25 -9.19 -8.60
N TYR A 126 10.52 -10.49 -8.68
CA TYR A 126 11.77 -11.03 -9.19
C TYR A 126 11.55 -12.07 -10.29
N ASP A 127 12.63 -12.38 -11.01
CA ASP A 127 12.67 -13.46 -12.01
C ASP A 127 12.96 -14.80 -11.33
N LYS A 128 12.25 -15.83 -11.76
CA LYS A 128 12.51 -17.21 -11.38
C LYS A 128 12.47 -18.07 -12.64
N ASN A 129 13.61 -18.64 -13.02
CA ASN A 129 13.78 -19.50 -14.18
C ASN A 129 13.32 -18.86 -15.50
N GLY A 130 13.63 -17.57 -15.69
CA GLY A 130 13.25 -16.80 -16.88
C GLY A 130 11.80 -16.36 -16.90
N VAL A 131 11.06 -16.49 -15.79
CA VAL A 131 9.69 -16.01 -15.66
C VAL A 131 9.67 -14.92 -14.57
N TYR A 132 9.43 -13.70 -15.01
CA TYR A 132 9.30 -12.55 -14.10
C TYR A 132 7.92 -12.54 -13.43
N GLY A 133 7.86 -11.97 -12.22
CA GLY A 133 6.60 -11.72 -11.53
C GLY A 133 6.40 -12.52 -10.25
N TYR A 134 7.46 -13.11 -9.71
CA TYR A 134 7.39 -13.76 -8.40
C TYR A 134 7.59 -12.76 -7.27
N VAL A 135 6.83 -12.94 -6.19
CA VAL A 135 6.90 -12.14 -4.96
C VAL A 135 6.92 -13.08 -3.75
N MET A 136 7.53 -12.62 -2.67
CA MET A 136 7.37 -13.26 -1.35
C MET A 136 6.26 -12.56 -0.59
N TYR A 137 5.31 -13.32 -0.05
CA TYR A 137 4.29 -12.86 0.89
C TYR A 137 4.36 -13.75 2.13
N GLY A 138 4.73 -13.16 3.25
CA GLY A 138 5.15 -13.93 4.42
C GLY A 138 6.34 -14.83 4.09
N THR A 139 6.20 -16.11 4.35
CA THR A 139 7.21 -17.14 4.04
C THR A 139 6.96 -17.88 2.72
N GLN A 140 5.90 -17.53 2.01
CA GLN A 140 5.46 -18.24 0.81
C GLN A 140 5.74 -17.45 -0.46
N GLU A 141 6.04 -18.17 -1.52
CA GLU A 141 6.27 -17.60 -2.85
C GLU A 141 4.98 -17.62 -3.65
N PHE A 142 4.62 -16.47 -4.21
CA PHE A 142 3.49 -16.30 -5.11
C PHE A 142 3.95 -15.74 -6.45
N LYS A 143 3.13 -15.91 -7.47
CA LYS A 143 3.28 -15.27 -8.77
C LYS A 143 2.19 -14.23 -8.95
N LEU A 144 2.56 -13.02 -9.36
CA LEU A 144 1.60 -11.98 -9.72
C LEU A 144 0.77 -12.44 -10.92
N ALA A 145 -0.56 -12.37 -10.79
CA ALA A 145 -1.49 -12.88 -11.79
C ALA A 145 -1.56 -12.02 -13.05
N SER A 146 -1.21 -10.74 -12.97
CA SER A 146 -1.23 -9.80 -14.09
C SER A 146 0.07 -8.99 -14.16
N TYR A 147 0.48 -8.66 -15.40
CA TYR A 147 1.62 -7.76 -15.61
C TYR A 147 1.39 -6.37 -15.01
N ASN A 148 0.16 -5.87 -15.02
CA ASN A 148 -0.17 -4.58 -14.43
C ASN A 148 0.07 -4.51 -12.91
N ASN A 149 0.03 -5.64 -12.21
CA ASN A 149 0.31 -5.71 -10.78
C ASN A 149 1.73 -5.25 -10.41
N HIS A 150 2.67 -5.24 -11.36
CA HIS A 150 4.03 -4.73 -11.14
C HIS A 150 4.09 -3.21 -10.99
N TYR A 151 3.06 -2.50 -11.42
CA TYR A 151 2.96 -1.04 -11.32
C TYR A 151 2.20 -0.58 -10.08
N ALA A 152 1.58 -1.51 -9.35
CA ALA A 152 0.97 -1.21 -8.06
C ALA A 152 2.02 -0.57 -7.15
N HIS A 153 1.68 0.59 -6.58
CA HIS A 153 2.60 1.40 -5.81
C HIS A 153 1.94 1.96 -4.55
N LEU A 154 2.75 2.49 -3.68
CA LEU A 154 2.30 3.08 -2.42
C LEU A 154 1.83 4.51 -2.64
N LEU A 155 0.69 4.83 -2.04
CA LEU A 155 0.13 6.17 -1.90
C LEU A 155 0.19 6.57 -0.42
N LEU A 156 0.26 7.88 -0.16
CA LEU A 156 0.13 8.44 1.19
C LEU A 156 -0.72 9.71 1.16
N ASP A 157 -1.30 10.03 2.31
CA ASP A 157 -1.95 11.30 2.57
C ASP A 157 -0.89 12.33 3.03
N MET A 158 -0.62 13.32 2.17
CA MET A 158 0.37 14.34 2.43
C MET A 158 -0.08 15.35 3.50
N GLU A 159 -1.37 15.65 3.60
CA GLU A 159 -1.89 16.58 4.60
C GLU A 159 -1.71 16.02 6.00
N ARG A 160 -2.07 14.76 6.18
CA ARG A 160 -1.88 14.05 7.45
C ARG A 160 -0.40 13.88 7.81
N TYR A 161 0.47 13.65 6.83
CA TYR A 161 1.92 13.60 7.05
C TYR A 161 2.46 14.94 7.52
N ASP A 162 2.04 16.04 6.92
CA ASP A 162 2.45 17.40 7.29
C ASP A 162 2.02 17.75 8.73
N GLU A 163 0.83 17.34 9.16
CA GLU A 163 0.35 17.52 10.53
C GLU A 163 1.25 16.81 11.54
N ILE A 164 1.54 15.52 11.33
CA ILE A 164 2.42 14.73 12.19
C ILE A 164 3.83 15.36 12.28
N THR A 165 4.34 15.89 11.17
CA THR A 165 5.66 16.50 11.11
C THR A 165 5.68 17.87 11.81
N LYS A 166 4.62 18.66 11.72
CA LYS A 166 4.49 19.95 12.42
C LYS A 166 4.43 19.78 13.93
N GLU A 167 3.67 18.83 14.43
CA GLU A 167 3.61 18.51 15.87
C GLU A 167 4.99 18.13 16.43
N ARG A 168 5.77 17.34 15.72
CA ARG A 168 7.14 16.98 16.11
C ARG A 168 8.13 18.14 16.10
N ARG A 169 7.96 19.12 15.22
CA ARG A 169 8.83 20.31 15.17
C ARG A 169 8.60 21.26 16.35
N GLU A 170 7.40 21.35 16.87
CA GLU A 170 7.09 22.18 18.04
C GLU A 170 7.73 21.67 19.34
N VAL A 171 7.88 20.36 19.48
CA VAL A 171 8.43 19.73 20.69
C VAL A 171 9.97 19.83 20.77
N SER A 172 10.68 20.11 19.68
CA SER A 172 12.16 20.11 19.64
C SER A 172 12.84 21.47 19.88
N GLY A 173 12.12 22.47 20.41
CA GLY A 173 12.69 23.74 20.83
C GLY A 173 13.63 23.59 22.04
N ARG A 174 14.94 23.46 21.82
CA ARG A 174 15.96 23.55 22.88
C ARG A 174 16.37 25.01 23.06
N THR A 175 16.03 25.61 24.19
CA THR A 175 16.67 26.83 24.66
C THR A 175 18.01 26.47 25.29
N LEU A 176 19.08 27.03 24.76
CA LEU A 176 20.39 26.99 25.42
C LEU A 176 20.30 27.89 26.64
N SER A 177 20.53 27.32 27.84
CA SER A 177 20.73 28.12 29.04
C SER A 177 22.04 28.90 28.89
N PRO A 178 22.08 30.17 29.36
CA PRO A 178 23.26 31.01 29.35
C PRO A 178 24.41 30.46 30.18
#